data_c3790363456285faf7088b5c222ad6ca
#
_entry.id   c3790363456285faf7088b5c222ad6ca
#
_cell.length_a   1.000
_cell.length_b   1.000
_cell.length_c   1.000
_cell.angle_alpha   90.00
_cell.angle_beta   90.00
_cell.angle_gamma   90.00
#
_symmetry.space_group_name_H-M   'P 1'
#
loop_
_entity.id
_entity.type
_entity.pdbx_description
1 polymer ?
#
loop_
_entity_poly.entity_id
_entity_poly.type
_entity_poly.pdbx_seq_one_letter_code
_entity_poly.pdbx_strand_id
1 'polypeptide(L)'
;MTALTCDDSHGRRTLRVGAAVVVLLGLCAAVALAGAMPDSASGARAKTIGKTKRTPKSQCPKPPRNCQAVGRLTGFQERATGGRNLFTVPRAGQLVGWSVDLTHKPKPSQMRFFGKLYDHKPFGSTPTARIAVLKPKGGKKFKLKSQSSVVDLTEFIGERPIITLGSALPVKKGDIVALTLPTWTSSFAVGAPPGQNSWRASRAGNACEIGTEGRQRKNLRKSKPQEEEGSTRSYGCVYRGARLLYWGYYVPG
;
A
#
# COMPACT_ATOMS: atom_id res chain seq x y z
N MET A 1 -2.06 -37.43 31.32
CA MET A 1 -2.78 -38.69 31.53
C MET A 1 -4.20 -38.47 31.07
N THR A 2 -4.56 -39.01 29.98
CA THR A 2 -5.67 -39.91 29.62
C THR A 2 -5.75 -39.96 28.10
N ALA A 3 -5.32 -41.10 27.57
CA ALA A 3 -5.48 -41.49 26.19
C ALA A 3 -6.91 -41.96 25.94
N LEU A 4 -7.45 -41.72 24.76
CA LEU A 4 -8.61 -42.44 24.23
C LEU A 4 -8.27 -43.01 22.85
N THR A 5 -8.37 -44.31 22.79
CA THR A 5 -8.08 -45.26 21.74
C THR A 5 -9.19 -45.27 20.65
N CYS A 6 -8.75 -45.44 19.42
CA CYS A 6 -9.58 -45.84 18.27
C CYS A 6 -10.13 -47.27 18.45
N ASP A 7 -11.37 -47.47 18.10
CA ASP A 7 -11.96 -48.81 17.92
C ASP A 7 -12.31 -49.04 16.44
N ASP A 8 -11.83 -50.19 15.98
CA ASP A 8 -11.93 -50.68 14.61
C ASP A 8 -13.05 -51.74 14.57
N SER A 9 -14.02 -51.60 13.73
CA SER A 9 -14.97 -52.68 13.50
C SER A 9 -15.24 -52.93 12.01
N HIS A 10 -14.77 -54.10 11.64
CA HIS A 10 -14.94 -54.84 10.40
C HIS A 10 -16.44 -55.06 10.03
N GLY A 11 -16.72 -54.95 8.73
CA GLY A 11 -17.96 -55.39 8.12
C GLY A 11 -17.77 -55.83 6.67
N ARG A 12 -17.19 -57.04 6.47
CA ARG A 12 -17.21 -57.70 5.15
C ARG A 12 -18.63 -58.20 4.83
N ARG A 13 -19.15 -57.85 3.67
CA ARG A 13 -20.18 -58.64 2.98
C ARG A 13 -19.83 -58.84 1.52
N THR A 14 -19.46 -60.09 1.21
CA THR A 14 -19.38 -60.65 -0.12
C THR A 14 -20.79 -60.98 -0.62
N LEU A 15 -21.12 -60.60 -1.84
CA LEU A 15 -22.16 -61.28 -2.63
C LEU A 15 -21.67 -61.46 -4.06
N ARG A 16 -21.85 -62.69 -4.51
CA ARG A 16 -21.40 -63.23 -5.80
C ARG A 16 -22.55 -63.13 -6.84
N VAL A 17 -22.08 -63.12 -8.10
CA VAL A 17 -22.65 -63.82 -9.30
C VAL A 17 -23.72 -63.06 -10.10
N GLY A 18 -23.39 -62.90 -11.38
CA GLY A 18 -24.33 -62.66 -12.45
C GLY A 18 -23.65 -62.23 -13.75
N ALA A 19 -23.14 -63.20 -14.53
CA ALA A 19 -22.66 -62.95 -15.88
C ALA A 19 -23.86 -62.79 -16.84
N ALA A 20 -23.89 -61.68 -17.61
CA ALA A 20 -24.66 -61.58 -18.82
C ALA A 20 -23.83 -60.80 -19.86
N VAL A 21 -23.36 -61.50 -20.86
CA VAL A 21 -22.73 -60.97 -22.05
C VAL A 21 -23.85 -60.46 -22.95
N VAL A 22 -23.88 -59.14 -23.21
CA VAL A 22 -24.66 -58.56 -24.30
C VAL A 22 -23.69 -57.79 -25.17
N VAL A 23 -23.36 -58.35 -26.33
CA VAL A 23 -22.65 -57.70 -27.41
C VAL A 23 -23.63 -56.75 -28.10
N LEU A 24 -23.44 -55.46 -27.97
CA LEU A 24 -24.10 -54.43 -28.77
C LEU A 24 -23.04 -53.62 -29.51
N LEU A 25 -22.91 -53.90 -30.78
CA LEU A 25 -22.23 -53.07 -31.76
C LEU A 25 -22.92 -51.71 -31.81
N GLY A 26 -22.36 -50.71 -31.18
CA GLY A 26 -22.81 -49.32 -31.24
C GLY A 26 -21.76 -48.44 -31.92
N LEU A 27 -22.14 -47.91 -33.07
CA LEU A 27 -21.40 -46.95 -33.91
C LEU A 27 -20.79 -45.81 -33.02
N CYS A 28 -19.47 -45.74 -32.95
CA CYS A 28 -18.80 -44.56 -32.39
C CYS A 28 -18.85 -43.41 -33.44
N ALA A 29 -19.86 -42.57 -33.34
CA ALA A 29 -19.82 -41.23 -33.95
C ALA A 29 -18.82 -40.40 -33.08
N ALA A 30 -17.61 -40.20 -33.59
CA ALA A 30 -16.65 -39.28 -33.00
C ALA A 30 -17.12 -37.85 -33.24
N VAL A 31 -17.85 -37.30 -32.29
CA VAL A 31 -18.11 -35.86 -32.20
C VAL A 31 -16.78 -35.22 -31.76
N ALA A 32 -16.03 -34.69 -32.70
CA ALA A 32 -14.91 -33.80 -32.43
C ALA A 32 -15.46 -32.50 -31.84
N LEU A 33 -15.58 -32.45 -30.51
CA LEU A 33 -15.71 -31.21 -29.78
C LEU A 33 -14.38 -30.46 -29.94
N ALA A 34 -14.31 -29.61 -30.97
CA ALA A 34 -13.31 -28.55 -31.02
C ALA A 34 -13.56 -27.64 -29.84
N GLY A 35 -12.97 -28.01 -28.69
CA GLY A 35 -12.89 -27.15 -27.52
C GLY A 35 -12.13 -25.89 -27.95
N ALA A 36 -12.85 -24.80 -28.18
CA ALA A 36 -12.23 -23.49 -28.20
C ALA A 36 -11.51 -23.32 -26.87
N MET A 37 -10.19 -23.51 -26.88
CA MET A 37 -9.34 -23.15 -25.74
C MET A 37 -9.62 -21.67 -25.51
N PRO A 38 -10.02 -21.27 -24.29
CA PRO A 38 -10.14 -19.85 -24.02
C PRO A 38 -8.77 -19.24 -24.31
N ASP A 39 -8.76 -18.24 -25.21
CA ASP A 39 -7.58 -17.43 -25.49
C ASP A 39 -6.91 -17.12 -24.18
N SER A 40 -5.64 -17.51 -24.04
CA SER A 40 -4.83 -17.24 -22.85
C SER A 40 -4.97 -15.76 -22.58
N ALA A 41 -5.75 -15.41 -21.54
CA ALA A 41 -5.97 -14.05 -21.14
C ALA A 41 -4.58 -13.45 -20.98
N SER A 42 -4.19 -12.58 -21.93
CA SER A 42 -2.90 -11.89 -21.92
C SER A 42 -2.82 -11.17 -20.59
N GLY A 43 -2.13 -11.77 -19.63
CA GLY A 43 -2.11 -11.32 -18.23
C GLY A 43 -1.71 -9.85 -18.20
N ALA A 44 -2.66 -8.97 -17.88
CA ALA A 44 -2.43 -7.55 -17.88
C ALA A 44 -1.27 -7.20 -16.96
N ARG A 45 -0.15 -6.80 -17.55
CA ARG A 45 1.10 -6.54 -16.82
C ARG A 45 0.94 -5.37 -15.86
N ALA A 46 1.32 -5.58 -14.61
CA ALA A 46 1.30 -4.52 -13.59
C ALA A 46 2.18 -3.33 -14.00
N LYS A 47 1.67 -2.12 -13.84
CA LYS A 47 2.37 -0.85 -14.07
C LYS A 47 2.67 -0.19 -12.74
N THR A 48 3.79 0.54 -12.68
CA THR A 48 4.20 1.26 -11.47
C THR A 48 3.71 2.71 -11.52
N ILE A 49 2.90 3.09 -10.54
CA ILE A 49 2.53 4.48 -10.25
C ILE A 49 3.63 5.11 -9.38
N GLY A 50 4.02 6.34 -9.68
CA GLY A 50 5.09 7.04 -8.97
C GLY A 50 6.50 6.79 -9.52
N LYS A 51 6.64 6.06 -10.65
CA LYS A 51 7.94 5.79 -11.30
C LYS A 51 8.55 7.09 -11.85
N THR A 52 9.83 7.30 -11.58
CA THR A 52 10.65 8.39 -12.13
C THR A 52 11.92 7.85 -12.74
N LYS A 53 12.56 8.60 -13.66
CA LYS A 53 13.85 8.20 -14.25
C LYS A 53 14.94 8.04 -13.17
N ARG A 54 14.93 8.91 -12.16
CA ARG A 54 15.84 8.85 -11.01
C ARG A 54 15.04 8.96 -9.73
N THR A 55 15.26 8.05 -8.80
CA THR A 55 14.68 8.09 -7.46
C THR A 55 15.78 8.58 -6.50
N PRO A 56 15.55 9.64 -5.71
CA PRO A 56 16.49 10.02 -4.68
C PRO A 56 16.59 8.89 -3.66
N LYS A 57 17.77 8.74 -3.06
CA LYS A 57 17.95 7.81 -1.94
C LYS A 57 17.16 8.31 -0.72
N SER A 58 16.58 7.39 0.03
CA SER A 58 16.11 7.68 1.37
C SER A 58 17.27 8.24 2.19
N GLN A 59 17.06 9.37 2.83
CA GLN A 59 18.14 10.03 3.58
C GLN A 59 17.61 10.89 4.72
N CYS A 60 18.38 10.90 5.79
CA CYS A 60 18.24 11.93 6.80
C CYS A 60 19.13 13.12 6.44
N PRO A 61 18.66 14.37 6.62
CA PRO A 61 19.51 15.55 6.47
C PRO A 61 20.69 15.48 7.45
N LYS A 62 21.84 16.02 7.05
CA LYS A 62 22.95 16.28 7.97
C LYS A 62 22.67 17.59 8.75
N PRO A 63 22.95 17.64 10.03
CA PRO A 63 23.49 16.60 10.89
C PRO A 63 22.43 15.55 11.27
N PRO A 64 22.86 14.34 11.73
CA PRO A 64 21.95 13.20 12.02
C PRO A 64 20.81 13.49 13.00
N ARG A 65 20.92 14.55 13.80
CA ARG A 65 19.86 15.02 14.70
C ARG A 65 18.57 15.42 13.96
N ASN A 66 18.71 15.82 12.70
CA ASN A 66 17.61 16.28 11.86
C ASN A 66 17.04 15.15 10.99
N CYS A 67 17.33 13.89 11.33
CA CYS A 67 16.67 12.76 10.70
C CYS A 67 15.17 12.90 10.89
N GLN A 68 14.47 13.13 9.79
CA GLN A 68 13.05 13.42 9.81
C GLN A 68 12.28 12.13 9.52
N ALA A 69 11.49 11.72 10.48
CA ALA A 69 10.37 10.86 10.18
C ALA A 69 9.16 11.71 9.83
N VAL A 70 8.29 11.16 9.04
CA VAL A 70 6.98 11.73 8.74
C VAL A 70 5.91 10.78 9.25
N GLY A 71 4.86 11.29 9.84
CA GLY A 71 3.83 10.43 10.41
C GLY A 71 2.55 11.17 10.79
N ARG A 72 1.57 10.39 11.27
CA ARG A 72 0.23 10.81 11.65
C ARG A 72 -0.47 11.62 10.57
N LEU A 73 -0.37 11.14 9.31
CA LEU A 73 -0.97 11.79 8.15
C LEU A 73 -1.26 10.81 7.03
N THR A 74 -2.07 11.22 6.08
CA THR A 74 -2.12 10.68 4.73
C THR A 74 -1.50 11.71 3.80
N GLY A 75 -0.59 11.28 2.92
CA GLY A 75 0.11 12.17 2.00
C GLY A 75 0.26 11.59 0.61
N PHE A 76 0.36 12.47 -0.38
CA PHE A 76 0.68 12.07 -1.74
C PHE A 76 1.68 13.01 -2.39
N GLN A 77 2.49 12.47 -3.28
CA GLN A 77 3.47 13.23 -4.04
C GLN A 77 2.77 13.99 -5.17
N GLU A 78 2.87 15.32 -5.15
CA GLU A 78 2.30 16.22 -6.15
C GLU A 78 3.28 16.41 -7.33
N ARG A 79 4.56 16.56 -7.02
CA ARG A 79 5.67 16.62 -7.98
C ARG A 79 6.80 15.67 -7.58
N ALA A 80 7.31 14.92 -8.52
CA ALA A 80 8.47 14.08 -8.33
C ALA A 80 9.45 14.24 -9.49
N THR A 81 10.68 14.69 -9.19
CA THR A 81 11.75 14.94 -10.17
C THR A 81 11.25 15.82 -11.35
N GLY A 82 10.52 16.88 -11.03
CA GLY A 82 9.91 17.80 -11.99
C GLY A 82 8.58 17.33 -12.60
N GLY A 83 8.31 16.02 -12.65
CA GLY A 83 7.08 15.45 -13.19
C GLY A 83 5.88 15.69 -12.27
N ARG A 84 4.72 15.94 -12.88
CA ARG A 84 3.42 16.07 -12.20
C ARG A 84 2.57 14.83 -12.46
N ASN A 85 1.54 14.61 -11.63
CA ASN A 85 0.52 13.57 -11.79
C ASN A 85 1.06 12.12 -11.84
N LEU A 86 2.32 11.90 -11.44
CA LEU A 86 2.92 10.56 -11.43
C LEU A 86 2.23 9.58 -10.46
N PHE A 87 1.50 10.11 -9.49
CA PHE A 87 0.70 9.35 -8.52
C PHE A 87 -0.80 9.37 -8.84
N THR A 88 -1.17 9.94 -9.98
CA THR A 88 -2.53 9.92 -10.51
C THR A 88 -2.73 8.71 -11.40
N VAL A 89 -3.81 7.99 -11.18
CA VAL A 89 -4.20 6.81 -11.95
C VAL A 89 -4.57 7.22 -13.38
N PRO A 90 -3.91 6.70 -14.43
CA PRO A 90 -4.14 7.14 -15.80
C PRO A 90 -5.41 6.57 -16.45
N ARG A 91 -5.86 5.39 -16.01
CA ARG A 91 -7.12 4.74 -16.43
C ARG A 91 -7.65 3.81 -15.33
N ALA A 92 -8.88 3.32 -15.47
CA ALA A 92 -9.45 2.36 -14.52
C ALA A 92 -8.62 1.07 -14.43
N GLY A 93 -8.72 0.37 -13.31
CA GLY A 93 -8.01 -0.87 -13.03
C GLY A 93 -8.00 -1.23 -11.54
N GLN A 94 -7.02 -2.02 -11.14
CA GLN A 94 -6.86 -2.53 -9.77
C GLN A 94 -5.46 -2.23 -9.25
N LEU A 95 -5.35 -1.62 -8.07
CA LEU A 95 -4.10 -1.53 -7.33
C LEU A 95 -3.90 -2.87 -6.61
N VAL A 96 -2.80 -3.56 -6.90
CA VAL A 96 -2.53 -4.94 -6.44
C VAL A 96 -1.37 -5.03 -5.44
N GLY A 97 -0.63 -3.95 -5.26
CA GLY A 97 0.50 -3.89 -4.34
C GLY A 97 1.09 -2.49 -4.23
N TRP A 98 2.02 -2.34 -3.34
CA TRP A 98 2.76 -1.10 -3.13
C TRP A 98 4.15 -1.38 -2.59
N SER A 99 4.99 -0.37 -2.57
CA SER A 99 6.35 -0.42 -2.05
C SER A 99 6.68 0.89 -1.36
N VAL A 100 7.57 0.82 -0.40
CA VAL A 100 8.10 1.96 0.36
C VAL A 100 9.61 1.80 0.50
N ASP A 101 10.36 2.90 0.38
CA ASP A 101 11.80 2.87 0.52
C ASP A 101 12.21 3.21 1.95
N LEU A 102 12.66 2.23 2.69
CA LEU A 102 13.14 2.34 4.07
C LEU A 102 14.66 2.11 4.17
N THR A 103 15.38 2.18 3.03
CA THR A 103 16.82 1.87 2.96
C THR A 103 17.68 2.75 3.87
N HIS A 104 17.19 3.94 4.25
CA HIS A 104 17.80 4.70 5.32
C HIS A 104 17.36 4.15 6.68
N LYS A 105 18.31 3.53 7.40
CA LYS A 105 18.08 2.97 8.74
C LYS A 105 18.35 4.02 9.82
N PRO A 106 17.32 4.53 10.53
CA PRO A 106 17.53 5.40 11.67
C PRO A 106 18.30 4.68 12.78
N LYS A 107 19.06 5.43 13.57
CA LYS A 107 19.70 4.87 14.78
C LYS A 107 18.65 4.42 15.80
N PRO A 108 18.92 3.44 16.65
CA PRO A 108 17.96 2.98 17.67
C PRO A 108 17.42 4.11 18.56
N SER A 109 18.24 5.10 18.90
CA SER A 109 17.81 6.29 19.66
C SER A 109 16.81 7.16 18.89
N GLN A 110 17.01 7.30 17.56
CA GLN A 110 16.08 8.03 16.69
C GLN A 110 14.77 7.28 16.54
N MET A 111 14.81 5.96 16.39
CA MET A 111 13.60 5.13 16.33
C MET A 111 12.77 5.26 17.62
N ARG A 112 13.42 5.21 18.80
CA ARG A 112 12.72 5.45 20.07
C ARG A 112 12.13 6.86 20.17
N PHE A 113 12.86 7.86 19.70
CA PHE A 113 12.36 9.25 19.65
C PHE A 113 11.15 9.37 18.74
N PHE A 114 11.20 8.82 17.53
CA PHE A 114 10.07 8.82 16.61
C PHE A 114 8.88 8.04 17.17
N GLY A 115 9.12 6.88 17.76
CA GLY A 115 8.07 6.10 18.43
C GLY A 115 7.31 6.94 19.45
N LYS A 116 8.01 7.64 20.36
CA LYS A 116 7.38 8.54 21.36
C LYS A 116 6.67 9.73 20.70
N LEU A 117 7.24 10.29 19.64
CA LEU A 117 6.70 11.50 18.99
C LEU A 117 5.42 11.21 18.22
N TYR A 118 5.36 10.05 17.57
CA TYR A 118 4.30 9.68 16.63
C TYR A 118 3.39 8.56 17.17
N ASP A 119 3.53 8.21 18.44
CA ASP A 119 2.63 7.22 19.08
C ASP A 119 1.17 7.53 18.79
N HIS A 120 0.44 6.52 18.34
CA HIS A 120 -0.95 6.67 17.95
C HIS A 120 -1.73 5.37 18.15
N LYS A 121 -2.67 5.38 19.06
CA LYS A 121 -3.59 4.25 19.25
C LYS A 121 -4.52 4.09 18.03
N PRO A 122 -4.81 2.85 17.60
CA PRO A 122 -4.39 1.56 18.18
C PRO A 122 -3.01 1.05 17.71
N PHE A 123 -2.29 1.79 16.87
CA PHE A 123 -1.11 1.33 16.13
C PHE A 123 0.21 1.41 16.92
N GLY A 124 0.20 2.02 18.11
CA GLY A 124 1.37 2.12 18.97
C GLY A 124 2.46 3.03 18.44
N SER A 125 3.71 2.68 18.73
CA SER A 125 4.91 3.49 18.48
C SER A 125 5.83 2.95 17.38
N THR A 126 5.51 1.78 16.80
CA THR A 126 6.28 1.19 15.69
C THR A 126 6.02 1.92 14.37
N PRO A 127 6.95 1.85 13.40
CA PRO A 127 6.72 2.44 12.09
C PRO A 127 5.59 1.67 11.36
N THR A 128 4.56 2.39 10.92
CA THR A 128 3.43 1.76 10.21
C THR A 128 3.03 2.55 8.97
N ALA A 129 2.59 1.84 7.94
CA ALA A 129 2.04 2.47 6.74
C ALA A 129 0.94 1.60 6.11
N ARG A 130 0.17 2.23 5.23
CA ARG A 130 -0.73 1.58 4.28
C ARG A 130 -0.88 2.42 3.03
N ILE A 131 -1.28 1.79 1.93
CA ILE A 131 -1.60 2.50 0.70
C ILE A 131 -3.07 2.92 0.71
N ALA A 132 -3.36 4.08 0.15
CA ALA A 132 -4.71 4.65 0.07
C ALA A 132 -5.01 5.14 -1.34
N VAL A 133 -6.28 5.12 -1.70
CA VAL A 133 -6.83 5.65 -2.95
C VAL A 133 -7.69 6.86 -2.62
N LEU A 134 -7.31 8.02 -3.13
CA LEU A 134 -8.00 9.28 -2.92
C LEU A 134 -8.71 9.74 -4.19
N LYS A 135 -9.93 10.24 -4.06
CA LYS A 135 -10.66 10.92 -5.13
C LYS A 135 -10.61 12.44 -4.91
N PRO A 136 -10.08 13.23 -5.88
CA PRO A 136 -10.17 14.69 -5.81
C PRO A 136 -11.62 15.17 -5.73
N LYS A 137 -11.87 16.17 -4.88
CA LYS A 137 -13.19 16.78 -4.67
C LYS A 137 -13.20 18.28 -4.95
N GLY A 138 -12.19 18.76 -5.67
CA GLY A 138 -11.97 20.17 -5.97
C GLY A 138 -11.12 20.90 -4.92
N GLY A 139 -10.36 21.89 -5.36
CA GLY A 139 -9.42 22.64 -4.53
C GLY A 139 -8.41 21.73 -3.84
N LYS A 140 -8.37 21.80 -2.53
CA LYS A 140 -7.45 21.00 -1.69
C LYS A 140 -8.16 19.85 -0.96
N LYS A 141 -9.39 19.50 -1.35
CA LYS A 141 -10.19 18.45 -0.70
C LYS A 141 -10.09 17.12 -1.43
N PHE A 142 -9.93 16.03 -0.67
CA PHE A 142 -9.83 14.67 -1.20
C PHE A 142 -10.69 13.72 -0.35
N LYS A 143 -11.46 12.87 -1.04
CA LYS A 143 -12.24 11.80 -0.42
C LYS A 143 -11.39 10.52 -0.41
N LEU A 144 -11.29 9.86 0.75
CA LEU A 144 -10.72 8.52 0.84
C LEU A 144 -11.72 7.52 0.24
N LYS A 145 -11.32 6.82 -0.82
CA LYS A 145 -12.15 5.83 -1.48
C LYS A 145 -11.97 4.44 -0.87
N SER A 146 -10.72 4.05 -0.74
CA SER A 146 -10.31 2.74 -0.25
C SER A 146 -8.87 2.78 0.25
N GLN A 147 -8.49 1.82 1.05
CA GLN A 147 -7.15 1.68 1.60
C GLN A 147 -6.84 0.22 1.94
N SER A 148 -5.56 -0.13 2.00
CA SER A 148 -5.14 -1.44 2.46
C SER A 148 -5.19 -1.56 3.98
N SER A 149 -5.00 -2.78 4.49
CA SER A 149 -4.64 -2.98 5.90
C SER A 149 -3.35 -2.22 6.24
N VAL A 150 -3.21 -1.86 7.51
CA VAL A 150 -1.98 -1.27 8.05
C VAL A 150 -0.91 -2.37 8.15
N VAL A 151 0.30 -2.04 7.74
CA VAL A 151 1.47 -2.92 7.81
C VAL A 151 2.45 -2.33 8.82
N ASP A 152 2.91 -3.16 9.77
CA ASP A 152 4.07 -2.84 10.61
C ASP A 152 5.33 -2.96 9.76
N LEU A 153 6.13 -1.91 9.75
CA LEU A 153 7.33 -1.80 8.92
C LEU A 153 8.62 -2.08 9.69
N THR A 154 8.53 -2.50 10.93
CA THR A 154 9.70 -2.66 11.82
C THR A 154 10.76 -3.59 11.22
N GLU A 155 10.34 -4.73 10.70
CA GLU A 155 11.23 -5.73 10.10
C GLU A 155 11.83 -5.28 8.76
N PHE A 156 11.19 -4.33 8.08
CA PHE A 156 11.63 -3.83 6.78
C PHE A 156 12.56 -2.61 6.85
N ILE A 157 12.91 -2.16 8.07
CA ILE A 157 13.82 -1.02 8.23
C ILE A 157 15.21 -1.36 7.67
N GLY A 158 15.63 -0.64 6.66
CA GLY A 158 16.87 -0.88 5.90
C GLY A 158 16.62 -1.43 4.50
N GLU A 159 15.37 -1.69 4.13
CA GLU A 159 14.97 -2.36 2.90
C GLU A 159 13.98 -1.54 2.06
N ARG A 160 13.63 -2.09 0.91
CA ARG A 160 12.53 -1.62 0.06
C ARG A 160 11.56 -2.78 -0.21
N PRO A 161 10.67 -3.08 0.73
CA PRO A 161 9.73 -4.18 0.57
C PRO A 161 8.74 -3.92 -0.57
N ILE A 162 8.29 -4.99 -1.20
CA ILE A 162 7.10 -5.03 -2.04
C ILE A 162 6.01 -5.69 -1.21
N ILE A 163 4.93 -4.95 -0.96
CA ILE A 163 3.81 -5.38 -0.16
C ILE A 163 2.64 -5.65 -1.09
N THR A 164 2.25 -6.91 -1.21
CA THR A 164 1.08 -7.33 -1.98
C THR A 164 -0.19 -7.03 -1.19
N LEU A 165 -1.27 -6.72 -1.89
CA LEU A 165 -2.57 -6.51 -1.27
C LEU A 165 -3.32 -7.82 -1.19
N GLY A 166 -3.87 -8.16 -0.03
CA GLY A 166 -4.74 -9.34 0.13
C GLY A 166 -6.04 -9.22 -0.67
N SER A 167 -6.50 -7.98 -0.89
CA SER A 167 -7.61 -7.66 -1.80
C SER A 167 -7.21 -6.45 -2.64
N ALA A 168 -7.34 -6.56 -3.95
CA ALA A 168 -7.02 -5.48 -4.87
C ALA A 168 -7.96 -4.28 -4.65
N LEU A 169 -7.42 -3.05 -4.71
CA LEU A 169 -8.20 -1.84 -4.55
C LEU A 169 -8.62 -1.29 -5.92
N PRO A 170 -9.93 -1.15 -6.19
CA PRO A 170 -10.41 -0.63 -7.47
C PRO A 170 -10.07 0.85 -7.61
N VAL A 171 -9.46 1.22 -8.73
CA VAL A 171 -9.06 2.58 -9.07
C VAL A 171 -9.70 3.04 -10.36
N LYS A 172 -9.99 4.35 -10.47
CA LYS A 172 -10.50 5.00 -11.68
C LYS A 172 -9.52 6.06 -12.17
N LYS A 173 -9.63 6.43 -13.45
CA LYS A 173 -8.88 7.57 -14.00
C LYS A 173 -9.04 8.81 -13.13
N GLY A 174 -7.94 9.45 -12.77
CA GLY A 174 -7.90 10.65 -11.93
C GLY A 174 -7.85 10.39 -10.43
N ASP A 175 -8.03 9.15 -9.96
CA ASP A 175 -7.76 8.81 -8.56
C ASP A 175 -6.26 9.00 -8.25
N ILE A 176 -5.95 9.27 -6.99
CA ILE A 176 -4.58 9.50 -6.53
C ILE A 176 -4.20 8.36 -5.58
N VAL A 177 -3.07 7.74 -5.86
CA VAL A 177 -2.45 6.79 -4.93
C VAL A 177 -1.68 7.58 -3.89
N ALA A 178 -1.99 7.36 -2.61
CA ALA A 178 -1.45 8.07 -1.46
C ALA A 178 -0.88 7.09 -0.43
N LEU A 179 0.03 7.57 0.41
CA LEU A 179 0.58 6.83 1.54
C LEU A 179 -0.05 7.35 2.83
N THR A 180 -0.68 6.46 3.59
CA THR A 180 -1.16 6.77 4.95
C THR A 180 -0.16 6.23 5.96
N LEU A 181 0.21 7.07 6.90
CA LEU A 181 1.15 6.81 7.98
C LEU A 181 0.42 7.00 9.32
N PRO A 182 -0.17 5.92 9.88
CA PRO A 182 -0.82 6.01 11.18
C PRO A 182 0.13 6.46 12.28
N THR A 183 1.34 5.94 12.28
CA THR A 183 2.43 6.34 13.16
C THR A 183 3.49 7.12 12.38
N TRP A 184 4.65 6.54 12.09
CA TRP A 184 5.76 7.20 11.41
C TRP A 184 6.47 6.29 10.41
N THR A 185 7.27 6.90 9.53
CA THR A 185 8.22 6.19 8.67
C THR A 185 9.43 7.06 8.33
N SER A 186 10.56 6.43 8.02
CA SER A 186 11.75 7.07 7.47
C SER A 186 11.78 7.09 5.94
N SER A 187 10.69 6.73 5.29
CA SER A 187 10.55 6.68 3.82
C SER A 187 10.46 8.06 3.19
N PHE A 188 11.57 8.79 3.25
CA PHE A 188 11.57 10.22 2.97
C PHE A 188 12.92 10.68 2.42
N ALA A 189 12.90 11.50 1.37
CA ALA A 189 14.09 12.19 0.86
C ALA A 189 13.88 13.69 0.96
N VAL A 190 14.89 14.40 1.45
CA VAL A 190 14.89 15.86 1.62
C VAL A 190 16.08 16.50 0.90
N GLY A 191 16.11 17.84 0.83
CA GLY A 191 17.20 18.58 0.21
C GLY A 191 17.14 18.59 -1.33
N ALA A 192 16.04 18.16 -1.92
CA ALA A 192 15.83 18.30 -3.35
C ALA A 192 15.43 19.75 -3.70
N PRO A 193 15.72 20.22 -4.93
CA PRO A 193 15.27 21.55 -5.35
C PRO A 193 13.75 21.71 -5.16
N PRO A 194 13.27 22.81 -4.54
CA PRO A 194 11.85 22.99 -4.17
C PRO A 194 10.87 22.86 -5.35
N GLY A 195 11.27 23.28 -6.55
CA GLY A 195 10.48 23.20 -7.77
C GLY A 195 10.32 21.78 -8.34
N GLN A 196 11.21 20.86 -7.95
CA GLN A 196 11.25 19.52 -8.51
C GLN A 196 10.46 18.49 -7.70
N ASN A 197 10.36 18.68 -6.39
CA ASN A 197 9.65 17.75 -5.52
C ASN A 197 8.75 18.53 -4.56
N SER A 198 7.51 18.07 -4.47
CA SER A 198 6.55 18.54 -3.48
C SER A 198 5.53 17.45 -3.18
N TRP A 199 5.07 17.39 -1.95
CA TRP A 199 4.01 16.51 -1.53
C TRP A 199 2.99 17.23 -0.65
N ARG A 200 1.77 16.71 -0.60
CA ARG A 200 0.67 17.23 0.20
C ARG A 200 0.32 16.29 1.33
N ALA A 201 -0.07 16.86 2.47
CA ALA A 201 -0.52 16.12 3.64
C ALA A 201 -1.97 16.48 4.01
N SER A 202 -2.66 15.52 4.61
CA SER A 202 -4.04 15.60 5.12
C SER A 202 -4.17 16.53 6.35
N ARG A 203 -3.64 17.75 6.23
CA ARG A 203 -3.66 18.79 7.27
C ARG A 203 -4.22 20.09 6.70
N ALA A 204 -4.91 20.87 7.55
CA ALA A 204 -5.28 22.23 7.19
C ALA A 204 -4.01 23.08 6.97
N GLY A 205 -4.08 24.07 6.10
CA GLY A 205 -2.91 24.86 5.72
C GLY A 205 -2.23 25.62 6.88
N ASN A 206 -2.96 25.90 7.95
CA ASN A 206 -2.44 26.50 9.18
C ASN A 206 -1.88 25.48 10.21
N ALA A 207 -1.97 24.17 9.92
CA ALA A 207 -1.55 23.07 10.77
C ALA A 207 -0.33 22.32 10.22
N CYS A 208 0.44 22.94 9.34
CA CYS A 208 1.64 22.35 8.76
C CYS A 208 2.77 22.28 9.80
N GLU A 209 3.58 21.23 9.74
CA GLU A 209 4.79 21.08 10.56
C GLU A 209 5.92 21.94 9.99
N ILE A 210 5.73 23.24 10.01
CA ILE A 210 6.68 24.24 9.52
C ILE A 210 6.84 25.31 10.61
N GLY A 211 8.04 25.87 10.73
CA GLY A 211 8.34 26.93 11.71
C GLY A 211 9.09 26.41 12.94
N THR A 212 8.87 27.04 14.09
CA THR A 212 9.59 26.68 15.33
C THR A 212 9.23 25.27 15.81
N GLU A 213 10.15 24.62 16.54
CA GLU A 213 9.96 23.28 17.07
C GLU A 213 8.69 23.13 17.92
N GLY A 214 8.39 24.12 18.76
CA GLY A 214 7.17 24.13 19.57
C GLY A 214 5.89 24.12 18.74
N ARG A 215 5.86 24.89 17.63
CA ARG A 215 4.75 24.90 16.68
C ARG A 215 4.63 23.55 15.96
N GLN A 216 5.74 23.00 15.50
CA GLN A 216 5.76 21.70 14.84
C GLN A 216 5.20 20.60 15.75
N ARG A 217 5.65 20.53 17.00
CA ARG A 217 5.15 19.56 18.01
C ARG A 217 3.66 19.75 18.30
N LYS A 218 3.19 21.00 18.43
CA LYS A 218 1.77 21.31 18.64
C LYS A 218 0.92 20.84 17.45
N ASN A 219 1.36 21.12 16.24
CA ASN A 219 0.65 20.74 15.02
C ASN A 219 0.64 19.23 14.82
N LEU A 220 1.77 18.54 15.12
CA LEU A 220 1.85 17.10 15.06
C LEU A 220 0.86 16.42 16.01
N ARG A 221 0.75 16.88 17.26
CA ARG A 221 -0.21 16.31 18.22
C ARG A 221 -1.66 16.38 17.72
N LYS A 222 -2.01 17.40 16.93
CA LYS A 222 -3.34 17.57 16.33
C LYS A 222 -3.49 16.83 14.99
N SER A 223 -2.39 16.34 14.44
CA SER A 223 -2.40 15.66 13.15
C SER A 223 -3.05 14.29 13.28
N LYS A 224 -3.90 13.96 12.31
CA LYS A 224 -4.55 12.65 12.19
C LYS A 224 -4.48 12.21 10.74
N PRO A 225 -4.12 10.95 10.46
CA PRO A 225 -4.24 10.40 9.12
C PRO A 225 -5.71 10.36 8.69
N GLN A 226 -5.96 10.23 7.40
CA GLN A 226 -7.31 9.99 6.88
C GLN A 226 -7.53 8.49 6.85
N GLU A 227 -8.33 7.97 7.77
CA GLU A 227 -8.48 6.53 8.03
C GLU A 227 -9.89 6.00 7.75
N GLU A 228 -10.88 6.87 7.76
CA GLU A 228 -12.26 6.53 7.52
C GLU A 228 -12.58 6.62 6.02
N GLU A 229 -12.91 5.49 5.40
CA GLU A 229 -13.35 5.45 4.00
C GLU A 229 -14.65 6.23 3.82
N GLY A 230 -14.75 6.93 2.70
CA GLY A 230 -15.86 7.87 2.47
C GLY A 230 -15.63 9.27 3.04
N SER A 231 -14.75 9.45 4.02
CA SER A 231 -14.44 10.77 4.60
C SER A 231 -13.77 11.70 3.59
N THR A 232 -13.94 13.01 3.77
CA THR A 232 -13.29 14.04 2.95
C THR A 232 -12.45 14.95 3.83
N ARG A 233 -11.19 15.15 3.46
CA ARG A 233 -10.25 16.01 4.21
C ARG A 233 -9.56 17.02 3.31
N SER A 234 -9.10 18.11 3.95
CA SER A 234 -8.25 19.11 3.31
C SER A 234 -6.78 18.65 3.34
N TYR A 235 -6.11 18.75 2.20
CA TYR A 235 -4.67 18.52 2.03
C TYR A 235 -3.98 19.87 1.82
N GLY A 236 -4.12 20.75 2.82
CA GLY A 236 -3.67 22.13 2.78
C GLY A 236 -2.17 22.32 2.94
N CYS A 237 -1.48 21.36 3.57
CA CYS A 237 -0.03 21.45 3.77
C CYS A 237 0.73 20.94 2.54
N VAL A 238 1.61 21.78 2.02
CA VAL A 238 2.51 21.47 0.90
C VAL A 238 3.95 21.56 1.39
N TYR A 239 4.68 20.46 1.27
CA TYR A 239 6.09 20.38 1.61
C TYR A 239 6.93 20.35 0.34
N ARG A 240 7.76 21.36 0.14
CA ARG A 240 8.63 21.52 -1.03
C ARG A 240 10.05 21.04 -0.74
N GLY A 241 10.76 20.61 -1.78
CA GLY A 241 12.13 20.10 -1.64
C GLY A 241 12.22 18.75 -0.95
N ALA A 242 11.08 18.04 -0.84
CA ALA A 242 11.00 16.75 -0.18
C ALA A 242 10.15 15.76 -0.97
N ARG A 243 10.45 14.49 -0.85
CA ARG A 243 9.76 13.40 -1.54
C ARG A 243 9.42 12.28 -0.58
N LEU A 244 8.15 11.84 -0.60
CA LEU A 244 7.74 10.56 -0.04
C LEU A 244 8.18 9.46 -1.00
N LEU A 245 8.84 8.44 -0.48
CA LEU A 245 9.42 7.36 -1.27
C LEU A 245 8.55 6.13 -1.21
N TYR A 246 7.50 6.12 -2.00
CA TYR A 246 6.57 4.99 -2.17
C TYR A 246 6.13 4.86 -3.62
N TRP A 247 5.60 3.71 -3.98
CA TRP A 247 5.09 3.36 -5.31
C TRP A 247 3.83 2.51 -5.18
N GLY A 248 2.93 2.63 -6.13
CA GLY A 248 1.80 1.72 -6.28
C GLY A 248 2.00 0.80 -7.49
N TYR A 249 1.62 -0.45 -7.36
CA TYR A 249 1.58 -1.41 -8.47
C TYR A 249 0.13 -1.63 -8.86
N TYR A 250 -0.21 -1.30 -10.10
CA TYR A 250 -1.58 -1.40 -10.56
C TYR A 250 -1.69 -2.15 -11.87
N VAL A 251 -2.77 -2.91 -12.03
CA VAL A 251 -3.13 -3.62 -13.25
C VAL A 251 -4.24 -2.81 -13.91
N PRO A 252 -4.01 -2.27 -15.12
CA PRO A 252 -5.06 -1.60 -15.88
C PRO A 252 -6.15 -2.60 -16.29
N GLY A 253 -7.42 -2.17 -16.21
CA GLY A 253 -8.56 -2.88 -16.78
C GLY A 253 -8.71 -2.62 -18.27
#